data_d1b1fd010d007f9ba572d91045f35ed9
#
_entry.id   d1b1fd010d007f9ba572d91045f35ed9
#
_cell.length_a   1.000
_cell.length_b   1.000
_cell.length_c   1.000
_cell.angle_alpha   90.00
_cell.angle_beta   90.00
_cell.angle_gamma   90.00
#
_symmetry.space_group_name_H-M   'P 1'
#
loop_
_entity.id
_entity.type
_entity.pdbx_description
1 polymer ?
#
loop_
_entity_poly.entity_id
_entity_poly.type
_entity_poly.pdbx_seq_one_letter_code
_entity_poly.pdbx_strand_id
1 'polypeptide(L)'
;MTKTNWRWTKSLPLASRLFFSHLVVMIVGLLSLVIISKVSSPRFFVLHLERLESRGLKLINIRTELVQGFEIAWRRSTLWSVIVGTTAAGGLSYWVSKRIMQRLTEMEQITQKFAGGQLEARLPLSDIPELNRLGASFNRMAASLEGVEARRRELIGDMTHELRTPLTVVRGYLEELADGEIEPSPEIYQRLAKETKRLERLVNDLQELSKAEAGYLPINIQPVNLSPLLESLVEKFTDQMLEDGPILRSEFPSQLPLVLADIDRTEQILVNLLGNAVRYTTQGSITIRAWTEASKLWIAVVDTGIGIASKDLPHVFERFWRTDQSRDRHSGGTGIGLTITHRLVELQGGQIHVESELGVGSTFRFFLPLA
;
A
#
# COMPACT_ATOMS: atom_id res chain seq x y z
N MET A 1 37.68 22.77 -27.67
CA MET A 1 36.98 22.74 -26.35
C MET A 1 37.24 21.41 -25.70
N THR A 2 38.24 21.35 -24.84
CA THR A 2 38.75 20.13 -24.19
C THR A 2 37.84 19.79 -22.99
N LYS A 3 37.14 18.68 -23.10
CA LYS A 3 36.43 18.05 -21.96
C LYS A 3 37.52 17.50 -21.00
N THR A 4 37.81 18.23 -19.97
CA THR A 4 38.68 17.79 -18.87
C THR A 4 37.98 16.63 -18.15
N ASN A 5 38.43 15.42 -18.40
CA ASN A 5 37.96 14.19 -17.77
C ASN A 5 38.32 14.19 -16.27
N TRP A 6 37.39 14.58 -15.44
CA TRP A 6 37.43 14.42 -13.98
C TRP A 6 37.10 12.95 -13.59
N ARG A 7 37.85 11.99 -14.15
CA ARG A 7 37.66 10.54 -13.94
C ARG A 7 38.12 10.04 -12.57
N TRP A 8 38.96 10.80 -11.87
CA TRP A 8 39.57 10.40 -10.58
C TRP A 8 38.58 10.39 -9.38
N THR A 9 37.46 11.05 -9.46
CA THR A 9 36.51 11.13 -8.34
C THR A 9 35.48 10.00 -8.30
N LYS A 10 35.37 9.16 -9.33
CA LYS A 10 34.33 8.11 -9.41
C LYS A 10 34.64 6.89 -8.51
N SER A 11 35.87 6.67 -8.11
CA SER A 11 36.32 5.55 -7.26
C SER A 11 36.35 5.87 -5.77
N LEU A 12 36.23 7.14 -5.38
CA LEU A 12 36.29 7.52 -3.97
C LEU A 12 34.91 7.42 -3.29
N PRO A 13 34.87 6.95 -2.03
CA PRO A 13 33.65 6.98 -1.21
C PRO A 13 33.04 8.38 -1.14
N LEU A 14 31.71 8.47 -1.03
CA LEU A 14 30.97 9.75 -0.98
C LEU A 14 31.48 10.68 0.14
N ALA A 15 31.84 10.12 1.30
CA ALA A 15 32.45 10.85 2.40
C ALA A 15 33.72 11.58 1.98
N SER A 16 34.61 10.88 1.24
CA SER A 16 35.85 11.46 0.75
C SER A 16 35.62 12.58 -0.27
N ARG A 17 34.61 12.42 -1.14
CA ARG A 17 34.24 13.47 -2.11
C ARG A 17 33.70 14.71 -1.42
N LEU A 18 32.82 14.58 -0.45
CA LEU A 18 32.30 15.69 0.35
C LEU A 18 33.47 16.39 1.10
N PHE A 19 34.32 15.61 1.76
CA PHE A 19 35.47 16.15 2.45
C PHE A 19 36.40 16.94 1.51
N PHE A 20 36.78 16.35 0.37
CA PHE A 20 37.64 17.03 -0.61
C PHE A 20 36.98 18.25 -1.24
N SER A 21 35.68 18.23 -1.50
CA SER A 21 34.95 19.39 -2.01
C SER A 21 34.99 20.56 -1.04
N HIS A 22 34.73 20.33 0.24
CA HIS A 22 34.83 21.39 1.26
C HIS A 22 36.27 21.84 1.48
N LEU A 23 37.24 20.91 1.44
CA LEU A 23 38.65 21.22 1.55
C LEU A 23 39.13 22.14 0.41
N VAL A 24 38.73 21.88 -0.84
CA VAL A 24 39.06 22.71 -2.00
C VAL A 24 38.49 24.12 -1.84
N VAL A 25 37.22 24.26 -1.49
CA VAL A 25 36.60 25.57 -1.28
C VAL A 25 37.32 26.36 -0.18
N MET A 26 37.69 25.69 0.89
CA MET A 26 38.40 26.31 1.99
C MET A 26 39.82 26.75 1.59
N ILE A 27 40.56 25.90 0.84
CA ILE A 27 41.91 26.26 0.35
C ILE A 27 41.83 27.46 -0.56
N VAL A 28 40.84 27.51 -1.49
CA VAL A 28 40.65 28.67 -2.38
C VAL A 28 40.34 29.92 -1.57
N GLY A 29 39.45 29.83 -0.57
CA GLY A 29 39.09 30.95 0.31
C GLY A 29 40.30 31.45 1.11
N LEU A 30 41.11 30.56 1.70
CA LEU A 30 42.32 30.91 2.43
C LEU A 30 43.40 31.53 1.51
N LEU A 31 43.60 30.93 0.33
CA LEU A 31 44.57 31.50 -0.66
C LEU A 31 44.15 32.90 -1.09
N SER A 32 42.88 33.12 -1.38
CA SER A 32 42.38 34.45 -1.75
C SER A 32 42.56 35.47 -0.62
N LEU A 33 42.29 35.10 0.60
CA LEU A 33 42.49 35.96 1.79
C LEU A 33 43.95 36.30 2.00
N VAL A 34 44.87 35.34 1.85
CA VAL A 34 46.32 35.54 1.97
C VAL A 34 46.83 36.46 0.86
N ILE A 35 46.39 36.27 -0.40
CA ILE A 35 46.79 37.09 -1.54
C ILE A 35 46.31 38.52 -1.36
N ILE A 36 45.03 38.70 -1.04
CA ILE A 36 44.47 40.05 -0.81
C ILE A 36 45.16 40.75 0.34
N SER A 37 45.35 40.06 1.46
CA SER A 37 46.03 40.60 2.63
C SER A 37 47.49 40.97 2.33
N LYS A 38 48.20 40.13 1.59
CA LYS A 38 49.62 40.39 1.22
C LYS A 38 49.79 41.62 0.31
N VAL A 39 48.83 41.87 -0.58
CA VAL A 39 48.86 42.99 -1.50
C VAL A 39 48.36 44.28 -0.84
N SER A 40 47.32 44.21 -0.03
CA SER A 40 46.63 45.37 0.52
C SER A 40 47.26 45.89 1.81
N SER A 41 47.64 45.00 2.74
CA SER A 41 48.05 45.38 4.10
C SER A 41 49.32 46.23 4.15
N PRO A 42 50.41 45.90 3.45
CA PRO A 42 51.60 46.76 3.42
C PRO A 42 51.33 48.11 2.74
N ARG A 43 50.54 48.13 1.65
CA ARG A 43 50.19 49.38 0.98
C ARG A 43 49.39 50.31 1.84
N PHE A 44 48.37 49.81 2.55
CA PHE A 44 47.59 50.59 3.48
C PHE A 44 48.44 51.12 4.66
N PHE A 45 49.37 50.31 5.16
CA PHE A 45 50.26 50.74 6.22
C PHE A 45 51.18 51.87 5.78
N VAL A 46 51.82 51.77 4.59
CA VAL A 46 52.67 52.82 4.02
C VAL A 46 51.85 54.10 3.76
N LEU A 47 50.67 54.00 3.16
CA LEU A 47 49.81 55.16 2.95
C LEU A 47 49.37 55.82 4.25
N HIS A 48 49.21 55.05 5.32
CA HIS A 48 48.88 55.60 6.64
C HIS A 48 50.07 56.35 7.23
N LEU A 49 51.28 55.85 7.10
CA LEU A 49 52.49 56.54 7.51
C LEU A 49 52.71 57.86 6.76
N GLU A 50 52.50 57.87 5.43
CA GLU A 50 52.58 59.07 4.60
C GLU A 50 51.52 60.15 5.04
N ARG A 51 50.33 59.74 5.43
CA ARG A 51 49.32 60.66 6.00
C ARG A 51 49.71 61.24 7.36
N LEU A 52 50.42 60.50 8.20
CA LEU A 52 50.93 60.96 9.47
C LEU A 52 52.10 61.94 9.30
N GLU A 53 53.01 61.67 8.33
CA GLU A 53 54.07 62.58 7.97
C GLU A 53 53.53 63.92 7.41
N SER A 54 52.47 63.87 6.57
CA SER A 54 51.83 65.09 6.06
C SER A 54 51.15 65.96 7.14
N ARG A 55 50.85 65.40 8.32
CA ARG A 55 50.35 66.08 9.51
C ARG A 55 51.43 66.59 10.44
N GLY A 56 52.72 66.56 10.01
CA GLY A 56 53.83 67.18 10.75
C GLY A 56 54.59 66.25 11.71
N LEU A 57 54.29 64.94 11.68
CA LEU A 57 55.04 63.95 12.45
C LEU A 57 56.36 63.59 11.71
N LYS A 58 57.52 63.85 12.31
CA LYS A 58 58.86 63.50 11.75
C LYS A 58 59.16 62.03 11.99
N LEU A 59 58.76 61.15 11.05
CA LEU A 59 58.95 59.67 11.12
C LEU A 59 60.14 59.16 10.27
N ILE A 60 60.87 60.06 9.62
CA ILE A 60 61.86 59.73 8.60
C ILE A 60 62.92 58.72 9.08
N ASN A 61 63.40 58.82 10.32
CA ASN A 61 64.44 57.92 10.84
C ASN A 61 63.95 56.57 11.38
N ILE A 62 62.64 56.39 11.57
CA ILE A 62 62.00 55.20 12.18
C ILE A 62 61.15 54.41 11.15
N ARG A 63 60.88 55.02 9.99
CA ARG A 63 60.00 54.48 8.97
C ARG A 63 60.40 53.08 8.51
N THR A 64 61.71 52.84 8.28
CA THR A 64 62.22 51.55 7.79
C THR A 64 62.05 50.46 8.85
N GLU A 65 62.32 50.75 10.12
CA GLU A 65 62.13 49.77 11.21
C GLU A 65 60.64 49.48 11.46
N LEU A 66 59.77 50.46 11.35
CA LEU A 66 58.30 50.27 11.49
C LEU A 66 57.75 49.41 10.38
N VAL A 67 58.16 49.62 9.13
CA VAL A 67 57.74 48.79 7.98
C VAL A 67 58.23 47.36 8.10
N GLN A 68 59.50 47.16 8.48
CA GLN A 68 60.07 45.84 8.69
C GLN A 68 59.40 45.11 9.87
N GLY A 69 59.20 45.77 10.98
CA GLY A 69 58.48 45.19 12.13
C GLY A 69 57.06 44.80 11.80
N PHE A 70 56.33 45.64 11.03
CA PHE A 70 55.02 45.33 10.53
C PHE A 70 55.01 44.10 9.59
N GLU A 71 55.92 44.00 8.65
CA GLU A 71 56.03 42.87 7.73
C GLU A 71 56.28 41.53 8.47
N ILE A 72 57.17 41.55 9.47
CA ILE A 72 57.51 40.36 10.28
C ILE A 72 56.28 39.93 11.10
N ALA A 73 55.65 40.88 11.79
CA ALA A 73 54.44 40.62 12.60
C ALA A 73 53.30 40.10 11.72
N TRP A 74 53.09 40.75 10.55
CA TRP A 74 52.09 40.35 9.60
C TRP A 74 52.31 38.96 9.00
N ARG A 75 53.54 38.61 8.58
CA ARG A 75 53.90 37.27 8.10
C ARG A 75 53.63 36.19 9.16
N ARG A 76 54.00 36.44 10.41
CA ARG A 76 53.80 35.52 11.52
C ARG A 76 52.33 35.32 11.84
N SER A 77 51.56 36.40 11.92
CA SER A 77 50.10 36.36 12.13
C SER A 77 49.38 35.61 11.01
N THR A 78 49.69 35.89 9.75
CA THR A 78 49.09 35.23 8.59
C THR A 78 49.40 33.73 8.60
N LEU A 79 50.64 33.33 8.92
CA LEU A 79 51.04 31.91 8.98
C LEU A 79 50.23 31.15 10.05
N TRP A 80 50.12 31.74 11.25
CA TRP A 80 49.28 31.13 12.31
C TRP A 80 47.79 31.08 11.96
N SER A 81 47.25 32.11 11.35
CA SER A 81 45.85 32.15 10.92
C SER A 81 45.55 31.08 9.87
N VAL A 82 46.48 30.86 8.92
CA VAL A 82 46.33 29.79 7.91
C VAL A 82 46.37 28.42 8.57
N ILE A 83 47.30 28.17 9.48
CA ILE A 83 47.43 26.88 10.17
C ILE A 83 46.16 26.59 10.99
N VAL A 84 45.74 27.50 11.84
CA VAL A 84 44.55 27.35 12.69
C VAL A 84 43.28 27.21 11.85
N GLY A 85 43.11 28.06 10.83
CA GLY A 85 41.96 28.02 9.94
C GLY A 85 41.86 26.71 9.16
N THR A 86 42.97 26.21 8.62
CA THR A 86 43.01 24.95 7.88
C THR A 86 42.68 23.76 8.77
N THR A 87 43.24 23.74 9.98
CA THR A 87 43.05 22.64 10.94
C THR A 87 41.57 22.60 11.43
N ALA A 88 41.06 23.77 11.82
CA ALA A 88 39.68 23.88 12.27
C ALA A 88 38.63 23.49 11.19
N ALA A 89 38.83 23.98 9.98
CA ALA A 89 37.88 23.70 8.88
C ALA A 89 38.03 22.26 8.37
N GLY A 90 39.25 21.70 8.34
CA GLY A 90 39.45 20.27 8.02
C GLY A 90 38.79 19.36 9.04
N GLY A 91 38.93 19.67 10.33
CA GLY A 91 38.26 18.94 11.41
C GLY A 91 36.75 19.00 11.33
N LEU A 92 36.19 20.20 11.10
CA LEU A 92 34.73 20.38 10.93
C LEU A 92 34.20 19.65 9.70
N SER A 93 34.87 19.76 8.56
CA SER A 93 34.50 19.07 7.33
C SER A 93 34.50 17.55 7.51
N TYR A 94 35.52 17.00 8.17
CA TYR A 94 35.58 15.57 8.49
C TYR A 94 34.42 15.13 9.39
N TRP A 95 34.14 15.90 10.44
CA TRP A 95 33.05 15.60 11.39
C TRP A 95 31.67 15.59 10.72
N VAL A 96 31.36 16.61 9.90
CA VAL A 96 30.10 16.69 9.14
C VAL A 96 29.99 15.54 8.14
N SER A 97 31.03 15.28 7.35
CA SER A 97 31.04 14.16 6.39
C SER A 97 30.81 12.82 7.05
N LYS A 98 31.48 12.58 8.19
CA LYS A 98 31.33 11.34 8.95
C LYS A 98 29.90 11.16 9.48
N ARG A 99 29.31 12.24 10.02
CA ARG A 99 27.94 12.21 10.57
C ARG A 99 26.89 11.89 9.48
N ILE A 100 27.00 12.52 8.31
CA ILE A 100 26.09 12.26 7.19
C ILE A 100 26.26 10.83 6.68
N MET A 101 27.52 10.38 6.52
CA MET A 101 27.82 9.05 5.98
C MET A 101 27.32 7.94 6.89
N GLN A 102 27.43 8.08 8.20
CA GLN A 102 26.93 7.11 9.16
C GLN A 102 25.40 6.91 8.99
N ARG A 103 24.63 7.99 8.83
CA ARG A 103 23.19 7.92 8.61
C ARG A 103 22.84 7.26 7.28
N LEU A 104 23.56 7.58 6.21
CA LEU A 104 23.33 6.95 4.91
C LEU A 104 23.64 5.44 4.92
N THR A 105 24.74 5.03 5.57
CA THR A 105 25.07 3.60 5.71
C THR A 105 24.03 2.85 6.55
N GLU A 106 23.51 3.46 7.62
CA GLU A 106 22.42 2.89 8.42
C GLU A 106 21.15 2.70 7.57
N MET A 107 20.78 3.72 6.78
CA MET A 107 19.64 3.63 5.84
C MET A 107 19.86 2.54 4.80
N GLU A 108 21.04 2.42 4.24
CA GLU A 108 21.40 1.37 3.28
C GLU A 108 21.23 -0.02 3.89
N GLN A 109 21.79 -0.25 5.08
CA GLN A 109 21.68 -1.54 5.77
C GLN A 109 20.23 -1.93 6.07
N ILE A 110 19.41 -0.98 6.53
CA ILE A 110 17.98 -1.24 6.80
C ILE A 110 17.22 -1.53 5.50
N THR A 111 17.52 -0.78 4.43
CA THR A 111 16.93 -1.03 3.11
C THR A 111 17.32 -2.41 2.57
N GLN A 112 18.56 -2.86 2.78
CA GLN A 112 19.01 -4.20 2.41
C GLN A 112 18.29 -5.29 3.22
N LYS A 113 18.11 -5.09 4.53
CA LYS A 113 17.31 -6.01 5.38
C LYS A 113 15.87 -6.11 4.88
N PHE A 114 15.26 -4.97 4.57
CA PHE A 114 13.91 -4.90 4.00
C PHE A 114 13.82 -5.65 2.66
N ALA A 115 14.76 -5.43 1.74
CA ALA A 115 14.85 -6.15 0.47
C ALA A 115 15.11 -7.66 0.66
N GLY A 116 15.76 -8.06 1.75
CA GLY A 116 15.95 -9.46 2.16
C GLY A 116 14.71 -10.10 2.81
N GLY A 117 13.56 -9.42 2.86
CA GLY A 117 12.29 -9.96 3.35
C GLY A 117 11.96 -9.60 4.82
N GLN A 118 12.79 -8.81 5.51
CA GLN A 118 12.47 -8.28 6.84
C GLN A 118 11.58 -7.04 6.73
N LEU A 119 10.30 -7.24 6.40
CA LEU A 119 9.36 -6.16 6.10
C LEU A 119 9.00 -5.26 7.28
N GLU A 120 9.27 -5.69 8.50
CA GLU A 120 9.15 -4.91 9.74
C GLU A 120 10.27 -3.90 9.96
N ALA A 121 11.38 -3.98 9.19
CA ALA A 121 12.49 -3.05 9.32
C ALA A 121 12.06 -1.62 8.99
N ARG A 122 12.41 -0.66 9.87
CA ARG A 122 12.05 0.75 9.74
C ARG A 122 13.27 1.63 9.89
N LEU A 123 13.32 2.70 9.09
CA LEU A 123 14.33 3.73 9.21
C LEU A 123 14.06 4.59 10.45
N PRO A 124 15.10 4.86 11.27
CA PRO A 124 14.96 5.71 12.44
C PRO A 124 14.77 7.18 12.03
N LEU A 125 14.27 8.00 12.94
CA LEU A 125 14.20 9.44 12.75
C LEU A 125 15.61 10.03 12.60
N SER A 126 15.75 10.99 11.68
CA SER A 126 16.99 11.70 11.43
C SER A 126 16.86 13.17 11.82
N ASP A 127 17.95 13.73 12.38
CA ASP A 127 18.06 15.17 12.67
C ASP A 127 18.18 16.03 11.40
N ILE A 128 18.48 15.38 10.25
CA ILE A 128 18.61 16.04 8.94
C ILE A 128 17.24 15.99 8.26
N PRO A 129 16.60 17.15 8.01
CA PRO A 129 15.22 17.20 7.51
C PRO A 129 15.00 16.43 6.20
N GLU A 130 15.97 16.45 5.29
CA GLU A 130 15.92 15.75 4.00
C GLU A 130 15.93 14.22 4.19
N LEU A 131 16.82 13.72 5.05
CA LEU A 131 16.91 12.30 5.36
C LEU A 131 15.69 11.83 6.15
N ASN A 132 15.15 12.69 7.02
CA ASN A 132 13.93 12.37 7.77
C ASN A 132 12.71 12.24 6.85
N ARG A 133 12.56 13.14 5.85
CA ARG A 133 11.50 13.03 4.83
C ARG A 133 11.62 11.76 4.00
N LEU A 134 12.85 11.41 3.58
CA LEU A 134 13.12 10.18 2.85
C LEU A 134 12.79 8.94 3.70
N GLY A 135 13.24 8.92 4.96
CA GLY A 135 12.95 7.86 5.93
C GLY A 135 11.44 7.69 6.17
N ALA A 136 10.71 8.78 6.33
CA ALA A 136 9.26 8.74 6.49
C ALA A 136 8.55 8.17 5.24
N SER A 137 9.01 8.52 4.04
CA SER A 137 8.47 7.99 2.79
C SER A 137 8.76 6.49 2.63
N PHE A 138 9.98 6.07 2.95
CA PHE A 138 10.35 4.65 3.01
C PHE A 138 9.48 3.88 4.02
N ASN A 139 9.31 4.40 5.24
CA ASN A 139 8.52 3.73 6.28
C ASN A 139 7.04 3.58 5.90
N ARG A 140 6.46 4.57 5.19
CA ARG A 140 5.09 4.43 4.63
C ARG A 140 5.01 3.33 3.58
N MET A 141 5.97 3.29 2.65
CA MET A 141 6.06 2.22 1.65
C MET A 141 6.24 0.85 2.31
N ALA A 142 7.13 0.75 3.30
CA ALA A 142 7.39 -0.48 4.05
C ALA A 142 6.14 -0.97 4.78
N ALA A 143 5.39 -0.08 5.45
CA ALA A 143 4.14 -0.42 6.11
C ALA A 143 3.06 -0.90 5.11
N SER A 144 2.96 -0.26 3.95
CA SER A 144 2.04 -0.69 2.90
C SER A 144 2.37 -2.09 2.38
N LEU A 145 3.66 -2.37 2.10
CA LEU A 145 4.09 -3.68 1.59
C LEU A 145 3.94 -4.79 2.64
N GLU A 146 4.28 -4.51 3.90
CA GLU A 146 4.06 -5.43 5.02
C GLU A 146 2.58 -5.80 5.16
N GLY A 147 1.68 -4.81 5.08
CA GLY A 147 0.23 -5.06 5.09
C GLY A 147 -0.26 -5.88 3.90
N VAL A 148 0.30 -5.69 2.70
CA VAL A 148 -0.03 -6.52 1.53
C VAL A 148 0.42 -7.96 1.73
N GLU A 149 1.67 -8.16 2.19
CA GLU A 149 2.22 -9.49 2.39
C GLU A 149 1.56 -10.24 3.56
N ALA A 150 1.15 -9.53 4.62
CA ALA A 150 0.38 -10.12 5.72
C ALA A 150 -0.98 -10.65 5.22
N ARG A 151 -1.73 -9.83 4.47
CA ARG A 151 -3.01 -10.25 3.86
C ARG A 151 -2.85 -11.42 2.89
N ARG A 152 -1.75 -11.44 2.12
CA ARG A 152 -1.43 -12.55 1.22
C ARG A 152 -1.17 -13.86 1.97
N ARG A 153 -0.41 -13.81 3.08
CA ARG A 153 -0.14 -15.00 3.92
C ARG A 153 -1.40 -15.53 4.56
N GLU A 154 -2.25 -14.64 5.08
CA GLU A 154 -3.55 -14.97 5.65
C GLU A 154 -4.42 -15.69 4.61
N LEU A 155 -4.56 -15.10 3.41
CA LEU A 155 -5.30 -15.71 2.30
C LEU A 155 -4.81 -17.14 1.99
N ILE A 156 -3.48 -17.34 1.86
CA ILE A 156 -2.90 -18.66 1.58
C ILE A 156 -3.20 -19.65 2.72
N GLY A 157 -3.15 -19.20 3.98
CA GLY A 157 -3.49 -19.99 5.15
C GLY A 157 -4.95 -20.48 5.09
N ASP A 158 -5.86 -19.54 4.88
CA ASP A 158 -7.30 -19.81 4.80
C ASP A 158 -7.63 -20.74 3.62
N MET A 159 -7.05 -20.48 2.43
CA MET A 159 -7.19 -21.34 1.26
C MET A 159 -6.76 -22.78 1.54
N THR A 160 -5.63 -22.95 2.21
CA THR A 160 -5.10 -24.28 2.55
C THR A 160 -6.06 -25.02 3.48
N HIS A 161 -6.63 -24.35 4.46
CA HIS A 161 -7.60 -24.95 5.38
C HIS A 161 -8.90 -25.34 4.68
N GLU A 162 -9.48 -24.44 3.87
CA GLU A 162 -10.76 -24.70 3.19
C GLU A 162 -10.67 -25.73 2.05
N LEU A 163 -9.52 -25.88 1.42
CA LEU A 163 -9.26 -26.94 0.44
C LEU A 163 -9.00 -28.30 1.10
N ARG A 164 -8.32 -28.32 2.25
CA ARG A 164 -7.95 -29.58 2.93
C ARG A 164 -9.17 -30.37 3.35
N THR A 165 -10.18 -29.70 3.91
CA THR A 165 -11.39 -30.36 4.46
C THR A 165 -12.14 -31.20 3.42
N PRO A 166 -12.64 -30.64 2.28
CA PRO A 166 -13.33 -31.44 1.27
C PRO A 166 -12.43 -32.50 0.61
N LEU A 167 -11.13 -32.20 0.43
CA LEU A 167 -10.17 -33.16 -0.11
C LEU A 167 -9.98 -34.37 0.83
N THR A 168 -9.94 -34.16 2.15
CA THR A 168 -9.88 -35.24 3.13
C THR A 168 -11.14 -36.10 3.09
N VAL A 169 -12.31 -35.50 2.92
CA VAL A 169 -13.58 -36.23 2.80
C VAL A 169 -13.59 -37.09 1.53
N VAL A 170 -13.21 -36.51 0.36
CA VAL A 170 -13.15 -37.26 -0.90
C VAL A 170 -12.14 -38.42 -0.79
N ARG A 171 -10.96 -38.17 -0.24
CA ARG A 171 -9.94 -39.19 -0.05
C ARG A 171 -10.43 -40.32 0.86
N GLY A 172 -11.05 -39.97 2.01
CA GLY A 172 -11.53 -40.99 2.97
C GLY A 172 -12.53 -41.94 2.33
N TYR A 173 -13.56 -41.43 1.63
CA TYR A 173 -14.51 -42.29 0.92
C TYR A 173 -13.85 -43.17 -0.17
N LEU A 174 -12.84 -42.64 -0.88
CA LEU A 174 -12.13 -43.41 -1.87
C LEU A 174 -11.26 -44.51 -1.25
N GLU A 175 -10.60 -44.25 -0.11
CA GLU A 175 -9.82 -45.23 0.66
C GLU A 175 -10.74 -46.35 1.21
N GLU A 176 -11.86 -45.99 1.87
CA GLU A 176 -12.86 -46.94 2.38
C GLU A 176 -13.47 -47.83 1.28
N LEU A 177 -13.73 -47.24 0.08
CA LEU A 177 -14.18 -48.02 -1.08
C LEU A 177 -13.10 -48.97 -1.61
N ALA A 178 -11.82 -48.51 -1.64
CA ALA A 178 -10.70 -49.31 -2.13
C ALA A 178 -10.38 -50.49 -1.18
N ASP A 179 -10.51 -50.28 0.12
CA ASP A 179 -10.24 -51.29 1.16
C ASP A 179 -11.46 -52.24 1.36
N GLY A 180 -12.59 -51.95 0.69
CA GLY A 180 -13.81 -52.75 0.80
C GLY A 180 -14.55 -52.58 2.12
N GLU A 181 -14.25 -51.51 2.87
CA GLU A 181 -14.90 -51.20 4.14
C GLU A 181 -16.34 -50.67 3.95
N ILE A 182 -16.60 -50.06 2.77
CA ILE A 182 -17.93 -49.59 2.36
C ILE A 182 -18.28 -50.17 0.97
N GLU A 183 -19.56 -50.50 0.75
CA GLU A 183 -20.03 -50.94 -0.55
C GLU A 183 -20.30 -49.74 -1.46
N PRO A 184 -19.90 -49.86 -2.78
CA PRO A 184 -20.24 -48.82 -3.75
C PRO A 184 -21.74 -48.62 -3.87
N SER A 185 -22.18 -47.37 -3.64
CA SER A 185 -23.60 -46.97 -3.79
C SER A 185 -23.75 -45.66 -4.56
N PRO A 186 -24.92 -45.45 -5.22
CA PRO A 186 -25.20 -44.20 -5.89
C PRO A 186 -25.06 -42.98 -4.96
N GLU A 187 -25.40 -43.12 -3.68
CA GLU A 187 -25.34 -42.07 -2.66
C GLU A 187 -23.89 -41.64 -2.39
N ILE A 188 -22.98 -42.60 -2.31
CA ILE A 188 -21.55 -42.33 -2.12
C ILE A 188 -20.96 -41.60 -3.32
N TYR A 189 -21.27 -42.05 -4.54
CA TYR A 189 -20.82 -41.36 -5.75
C TYR A 189 -21.41 -39.95 -5.88
N GLN A 190 -22.67 -39.75 -5.51
CA GLN A 190 -23.29 -38.41 -5.46
C GLN A 190 -22.60 -37.51 -4.44
N ARG A 191 -22.23 -38.03 -3.26
CA ARG A 191 -21.46 -37.26 -2.26
C ARG A 191 -20.09 -36.87 -2.79
N LEU A 192 -19.36 -37.80 -3.40
CA LEU A 192 -18.07 -37.51 -4.02
C LEU A 192 -18.18 -36.46 -5.12
N ALA A 193 -19.16 -36.59 -6.01
CA ALA A 193 -19.44 -35.62 -7.08
C ALA A 193 -19.77 -34.24 -6.50
N LYS A 194 -20.57 -34.18 -5.41
CA LYS A 194 -20.93 -32.91 -4.73
C LYS A 194 -19.71 -32.23 -4.11
N GLU A 195 -18.83 -33.00 -3.44
CA GLU A 195 -17.61 -32.42 -2.85
C GLU A 195 -16.61 -31.98 -3.93
N THR A 196 -16.46 -32.74 -5.03
CA THR A 196 -15.63 -32.32 -6.17
C THR A 196 -16.13 -31.02 -6.81
N LYS A 197 -17.46 -30.92 -7.02
CA LYS A 197 -18.08 -29.69 -7.56
C LYS A 197 -17.96 -28.50 -6.59
N ARG A 198 -17.91 -28.76 -5.27
CA ARG A 198 -17.62 -27.76 -4.26
C ARG A 198 -16.17 -27.28 -4.33
N LEU A 199 -15.21 -28.20 -4.51
CA LEU A 199 -13.77 -27.87 -4.70
C LEU A 199 -13.58 -27.02 -5.96
N GLU A 200 -14.20 -27.39 -7.07
CA GLU A 200 -14.15 -26.62 -8.32
C GLU A 200 -14.63 -25.18 -8.13
N ARG A 201 -15.79 -25.00 -7.48
CA ARG A 201 -16.31 -23.66 -7.15
C ARG A 201 -15.36 -22.89 -6.26
N LEU A 202 -14.81 -23.53 -5.23
CA LEU A 202 -13.88 -22.89 -4.30
C LEU A 202 -12.62 -22.39 -5.03
N VAL A 203 -12.06 -23.19 -5.94
CA VAL A 203 -10.89 -22.80 -6.75
C VAL A 203 -11.22 -21.61 -7.66
N ASN A 204 -12.39 -21.63 -8.32
CA ASN A 204 -12.82 -20.51 -9.16
C ASN A 204 -13.04 -19.22 -8.36
N ASP A 205 -13.73 -19.30 -7.21
CA ASP A 205 -13.94 -18.16 -6.30
C ASP A 205 -12.63 -17.58 -5.82
N LEU A 206 -11.62 -18.43 -5.50
CA LEU A 206 -10.30 -18.03 -5.07
C LEU A 206 -9.50 -17.33 -6.18
N GLN A 207 -9.57 -17.86 -7.41
CA GLN A 207 -8.93 -17.18 -8.55
C GLN A 207 -9.52 -15.80 -8.80
N GLU A 208 -10.83 -15.69 -8.70
CA GLU A 208 -11.53 -14.43 -8.89
C GLU A 208 -11.21 -13.43 -7.78
N LEU A 209 -11.25 -13.86 -6.52
CA LEU A 209 -10.86 -13.04 -5.38
C LEU A 209 -9.41 -12.55 -5.50
N SER A 210 -8.48 -13.44 -5.89
CA SER A 210 -7.09 -13.09 -6.09
C SER A 210 -6.90 -12.01 -7.17
N LYS A 211 -7.64 -12.13 -8.30
CA LYS A 211 -7.63 -11.11 -9.37
C LYS A 211 -8.22 -9.77 -8.88
N ALA A 212 -9.32 -9.83 -8.12
CA ALA A 212 -9.98 -8.65 -7.61
C ALA A 212 -9.12 -7.89 -6.59
N GLU A 213 -8.43 -8.59 -5.69
CA GLU A 213 -7.51 -7.99 -4.70
C GLU A 213 -6.25 -7.42 -5.32
N ALA A 214 -5.71 -8.08 -6.35
CA ALA A 214 -4.54 -7.60 -7.08
C ALA A 214 -4.88 -6.42 -8.02
N GLY A 215 -6.16 -6.03 -8.15
CA GLY A 215 -6.59 -4.99 -9.08
C GLY A 215 -6.55 -5.40 -10.56
N TYR A 216 -6.40 -6.71 -10.83
CA TYR A 216 -6.35 -7.26 -12.20
C TYR A 216 -7.71 -7.79 -12.69
N LEU A 217 -8.79 -7.61 -11.91
CA LEU A 217 -10.11 -7.99 -12.39
C LEU A 217 -10.57 -6.98 -13.44
N PRO A 218 -10.78 -7.39 -14.70
CA PRO A 218 -11.27 -6.48 -15.71
C PRO A 218 -12.72 -6.09 -15.39
N ILE A 219 -12.97 -4.77 -15.30
CA ILE A 219 -14.28 -4.20 -15.10
C ILE A 219 -14.58 -3.28 -16.29
N ASN A 220 -15.66 -3.54 -16.99
CA ASN A 220 -16.10 -2.76 -18.13
C ASN A 220 -17.29 -1.86 -17.75
N ILE A 221 -17.01 -0.72 -17.13
CA ILE A 221 -18.04 0.22 -16.70
C ILE A 221 -18.59 0.96 -17.91
N GLN A 222 -19.90 0.82 -18.14
CA GLN A 222 -20.63 1.52 -19.21
C GLN A 222 -22.04 1.88 -18.74
N PRO A 223 -22.73 2.83 -19.39
CA PRO A 223 -24.13 3.09 -19.12
C PRO A 223 -25.00 1.89 -19.51
N VAL A 224 -25.63 1.24 -18.52
CA VAL A 224 -26.47 0.05 -18.72
C VAL A 224 -27.84 0.22 -18.09
N ASN A 225 -28.86 -0.38 -18.73
CA ASN A 225 -30.20 -0.57 -18.14
C ASN A 225 -30.24 -1.94 -17.46
N LEU A 226 -30.48 -1.95 -16.14
CA LEU A 226 -30.55 -3.18 -15.36
C LEU A 226 -31.92 -3.83 -15.32
N SER A 227 -33.02 -3.20 -15.86
CA SER A 227 -34.35 -3.80 -15.84
C SER A 227 -34.39 -5.18 -16.48
N PRO A 228 -33.82 -5.40 -17.71
CA PRO A 228 -33.86 -6.72 -18.34
C PRO A 228 -33.08 -7.78 -17.54
N LEU A 229 -31.97 -7.39 -16.92
CA LEU A 229 -31.17 -8.28 -16.08
C LEU A 229 -31.97 -8.72 -14.84
N LEU A 230 -32.61 -7.77 -14.13
CA LEU A 230 -33.39 -8.07 -12.94
C LEU A 230 -34.58 -8.97 -13.28
N GLU A 231 -35.28 -8.71 -14.39
CA GLU A 231 -36.41 -9.52 -14.86
C GLU A 231 -35.95 -10.96 -15.18
N SER A 232 -34.88 -11.12 -15.95
CA SER A 232 -34.32 -12.43 -16.28
C SER A 232 -33.87 -13.22 -15.04
N LEU A 233 -33.28 -12.55 -14.03
CA LEU A 233 -32.92 -13.21 -12.79
C LEU A 233 -34.15 -13.64 -11.97
N VAL A 234 -35.19 -12.83 -11.92
CA VAL A 234 -36.44 -13.21 -11.25
C VAL A 234 -37.03 -14.46 -11.91
N GLU A 235 -37.11 -14.52 -13.25
CA GLU A 235 -37.62 -15.67 -13.99
C GLU A 235 -36.74 -16.91 -13.71
N LYS A 236 -35.45 -16.81 -13.92
CA LYS A 236 -34.46 -17.90 -13.72
C LYS A 236 -34.53 -18.50 -12.31
N PHE A 237 -34.60 -17.66 -11.27
CA PHE A 237 -34.65 -18.14 -9.89
C PHE A 237 -36.02 -18.69 -9.53
N THR A 238 -37.13 -18.14 -10.08
CA THR A 238 -38.49 -18.68 -9.88
C THR A 238 -38.59 -20.10 -10.41
N ASP A 239 -38.06 -20.36 -11.61
CA ASP A 239 -38.06 -21.70 -12.24
C ASP A 239 -37.25 -22.75 -11.48
N GLN A 240 -36.27 -22.29 -10.68
CA GLN A 240 -35.42 -23.18 -9.87
C GLN A 240 -35.96 -23.45 -8.47
N MET A 241 -37.00 -22.76 -8.05
CA MET A 241 -37.61 -22.95 -6.74
C MET A 241 -38.49 -24.20 -6.70
N LEU A 242 -38.43 -24.88 -5.56
CA LEU A 242 -39.31 -26.00 -5.29
C LEU A 242 -40.74 -25.51 -5.04
N GLU A 243 -41.76 -26.35 -5.32
CA GLU A 243 -43.17 -26.00 -5.11
C GLU A 243 -43.50 -25.57 -3.66
N ASP A 244 -42.78 -26.16 -2.68
CA ASP A 244 -42.91 -25.81 -1.26
C ASP A 244 -41.83 -24.82 -0.77
N GLY A 245 -41.07 -24.19 -1.68
CA GLY A 245 -39.98 -23.25 -1.38
C GLY A 245 -40.48 -21.81 -1.10
N PRO A 246 -39.53 -20.87 -0.89
CA PRO A 246 -39.86 -19.47 -0.70
C PRO A 246 -40.43 -18.86 -1.99
N ILE A 247 -41.32 -17.86 -1.85
CA ILE A 247 -41.89 -17.13 -2.98
C ILE A 247 -40.98 -15.99 -3.37
N LEU A 248 -40.54 -15.95 -4.64
CA LEU A 248 -39.74 -14.81 -5.16
C LEU A 248 -40.67 -13.70 -5.64
N ARG A 249 -40.41 -12.47 -5.20
CA ARG A 249 -41.19 -11.27 -5.57
C ARG A 249 -40.25 -10.21 -6.15
N SER A 250 -40.79 -9.37 -7.03
CA SER A 250 -40.11 -8.21 -7.59
C SER A 250 -40.84 -6.92 -7.21
N GLU A 251 -40.11 -5.96 -6.68
CA GLU A 251 -40.62 -4.64 -6.30
C GLU A 251 -39.71 -3.57 -6.90
N PHE A 252 -39.76 -3.39 -8.22
CA PHE A 252 -39.04 -2.34 -8.94
C PHE A 252 -39.86 -1.83 -10.13
N PRO A 253 -39.65 -0.55 -10.54
CA PRO A 253 -40.26 0.01 -11.72
C PRO A 253 -39.87 -0.74 -13.00
N SER A 254 -40.78 -0.83 -13.97
CA SER A 254 -40.47 -1.44 -15.28
C SER A 254 -39.36 -0.72 -16.06
N GLN A 255 -39.09 0.54 -15.76
CA GLN A 255 -37.99 1.31 -16.33
C GLN A 255 -37.12 1.87 -15.20
N LEU A 256 -35.89 1.43 -15.16
CA LEU A 256 -34.88 1.95 -14.28
C LEU A 256 -33.95 2.93 -15.05
N PRO A 257 -33.39 3.94 -14.38
CA PRO A 257 -32.43 4.82 -15.02
C PRO A 257 -31.17 4.05 -15.40
N LEU A 258 -30.39 4.58 -16.37
CA LEU A 258 -29.09 4.04 -16.71
C LEU A 258 -28.12 4.22 -15.55
N VAL A 259 -27.33 3.21 -15.29
CA VAL A 259 -26.26 3.19 -14.27
C VAL A 259 -24.90 2.98 -14.91
N LEU A 260 -23.88 3.51 -14.30
CA LEU A 260 -22.49 3.22 -14.66
C LEU A 260 -22.07 1.89 -14.02
N ALA A 261 -22.15 0.81 -14.80
CA ALA A 261 -21.90 -0.53 -14.27
C ALA A 261 -21.32 -1.47 -15.35
N ASP A 262 -20.76 -2.57 -14.89
CA ASP A 262 -20.45 -3.75 -15.68
C ASP A 262 -21.61 -4.75 -15.51
N ILE A 263 -22.28 -5.09 -16.60
CA ILE A 263 -23.50 -5.92 -16.56
C ILE A 263 -23.19 -7.33 -16.07
N ASP A 264 -22.08 -7.94 -16.51
CA ASP A 264 -21.71 -9.31 -16.14
C ASP A 264 -21.35 -9.38 -14.65
N ARG A 265 -20.66 -8.36 -14.13
CA ARG A 265 -20.31 -8.26 -12.72
C ARG A 265 -21.52 -7.94 -11.85
N THR A 266 -22.46 -7.15 -12.36
CA THR A 266 -23.72 -6.89 -11.66
C THR A 266 -24.59 -8.15 -11.61
N GLU A 267 -24.66 -8.93 -12.69
CA GLU A 267 -25.32 -10.25 -12.68
C GLU A 267 -24.68 -11.15 -11.61
N GLN A 268 -23.37 -11.23 -11.56
CA GLN A 268 -22.64 -12.03 -10.57
C GLN A 268 -22.95 -11.63 -9.13
N ILE A 269 -22.98 -10.32 -8.82
CA ILE A 269 -23.40 -9.79 -7.52
C ILE A 269 -24.79 -10.30 -7.16
N LEU A 270 -25.76 -10.13 -8.07
CA LEU A 270 -27.16 -10.50 -7.85
C LEU A 270 -27.35 -12.00 -7.72
N VAL A 271 -26.71 -12.81 -8.57
CA VAL A 271 -26.74 -14.28 -8.49
C VAL A 271 -26.22 -14.77 -7.14
N ASN A 272 -25.18 -14.14 -6.62
CA ASN A 272 -24.60 -14.50 -5.33
C ASN A 272 -25.54 -14.12 -4.16
N LEU A 273 -26.12 -12.92 -4.18
CA LEU A 273 -27.07 -12.47 -3.16
C LEU A 273 -28.37 -13.31 -3.19
N LEU A 274 -28.93 -13.55 -4.38
CA LEU A 274 -30.10 -14.39 -4.54
C LEU A 274 -29.84 -15.85 -4.16
N GLY A 275 -28.68 -16.39 -4.55
CA GLY A 275 -28.27 -17.73 -4.17
C GLY A 275 -28.14 -17.91 -2.65
N ASN A 276 -27.68 -16.88 -1.93
CA ASN A 276 -27.70 -16.88 -0.47
C ASN A 276 -29.14 -16.79 0.08
N ALA A 277 -29.95 -15.89 -0.42
CA ALA A 277 -31.35 -15.77 0.00
C ALA A 277 -32.11 -17.10 -0.14
N VAL A 278 -32.02 -17.78 -1.30
CA VAL A 278 -32.66 -19.09 -1.54
C VAL A 278 -32.09 -20.16 -0.60
N ARG A 279 -30.82 -20.14 -0.33
CA ARG A 279 -30.18 -21.13 0.56
C ARG A 279 -30.65 -21.02 2.01
N TYR A 280 -30.84 -19.80 2.51
CA TYR A 280 -31.10 -19.56 3.91
C TYR A 280 -32.61 -19.31 4.22
N THR A 281 -33.47 -19.32 3.19
CA THR A 281 -34.90 -19.20 3.31
C THR A 281 -35.52 -20.52 2.87
N THR A 282 -35.98 -21.33 3.82
CA THR A 282 -36.65 -22.61 3.52
C THR A 282 -38.14 -22.40 3.18
N GLN A 283 -38.78 -21.46 3.84
CA GLN A 283 -40.17 -21.05 3.62
C GLN A 283 -40.28 -19.54 3.81
N GLY A 284 -41.28 -18.91 3.18
CA GLY A 284 -41.53 -17.48 3.26
C GLY A 284 -41.30 -16.77 1.92
N SER A 285 -40.59 -15.65 1.91
CA SER A 285 -40.43 -14.86 0.67
C SER A 285 -39.02 -14.29 0.51
N ILE A 286 -38.62 -14.14 -0.74
CA ILE A 286 -37.43 -13.40 -1.16
C ILE A 286 -37.94 -12.27 -2.06
N THR A 287 -37.48 -11.04 -1.83
CA THR A 287 -37.94 -9.88 -2.60
C THR A 287 -36.74 -9.12 -3.17
N ILE A 288 -36.73 -8.91 -4.48
CA ILE A 288 -35.77 -8.00 -5.14
C ILE A 288 -36.45 -6.64 -5.22
N ARG A 289 -35.75 -5.61 -4.67
CA ARG A 289 -36.21 -4.22 -4.72
C ARG A 289 -35.18 -3.38 -5.48
N ALA A 290 -35.67 -2.43 -6.29
CA ALA A 290 -34.82 -1.41 -6.85
C ALA A 290 -35.51 -0.05 -6.83
N TRP A 291 -34.78 0.98 -6.41
CA TRP A 291 -35.28 2.36 -6.33
C TRP A 291 -34.14 3.35 -6.55
N THR A 292 -34.49 4.54 -6.99
CA THR A 292 -33.54 5.65 -7.19
C THR A 292 -33.58 6.59 -6.01
N GLU A 293 -32.42 6.91 -5.47
CA GLU A 293 -32.25 7.91 -4.43
C GLU A 293 -31.03 8.78 -4.71
N ALA A 294 -31.25 10.10 -4.81
CA ALA A 294 -30.23 11.04 -5.28
C ALA A 294 -29.65 10.63 -6.65
N SER A 295 -28.33 10.51 -6.76
CA SER A 295 -27.62 10.08 -7.98
C SER A 295 -27.24 8.60 -7.98
N LYS A 296 -28.03 7.75 -7.32
CA LYS A 296 -27.75 6.33 -7.09
C LYS A 296 -28.96 5.48 -7.41
N LEU A 297 -28.74 4.33 -8.03
CA LEU A 297 -29.72 3.26 -8.11
C LEU A 297 -29.39 2.27 -6.99
N TRP A 298 -30.31 2.11 -6.05
CA TRP A 298 -30.23 1.10 -5.00
C TRP A 298 -30.89 -0.18 -5.46
N ILE A 299 -30.26 -1.31 -5.14
CA ILE A 299 -30.80 -2.64 -5.37
C ILE A 299 -30.71 -3.42 -4.06
N ALA A 300 -31.78 -4.05 -3.64
CA ALA A 300 -31.82 -4.84 -2.41
C ALA A 300 -32.38 -6.23 -2.68
N VAL A 301 -31.78 -7.23 -2.04
CA VAL A 301 -32.34 -8.59 -1.89
C VAL A 301 -32.74 -8.74 -0.44
N VAL A 302 -34.05 -8.92 -0.22
CA VAL A 302 -34.68 -9.07 1.09
C VAL A 302 -35.13 -10.50 1.23
N ASP A 303 -34.75 -11.21 2.26
CA ASP A 303 -35.19 -12.55 2.58
C ASP A 303 -35.85 -12.64 3.96
N THR A 304 -36.75 -13.58 4.14
CA THR A 304 -37.39 -13.91 5.42
C THR A 304 -36.83 -15.21 5.99
N GLY A 305 -35.53 -15.43 5.79
CA GLY A 305 -34.83 -16.63 6.21
C GLY A 305 -34.41 -16.62 7.69
N ILE A 306 -33.41 -17.42 8.01
CA ILE A 306 -32.93 -17.58 9.39
C ILE A 306 -32.34 -16.32 10.01
N GLY A 307 -31.98 -15.31 9.20
CA GLY A 307 -31.32 -14.10 9.65
C GLY A 307 -29.89 -14.32 10.15
N ILE A 308 -29.27 -13.23 10.57
CA ILE A 308 -27.87 -13.18 11.04
C ILE A 308 -27.83 -12.52 12.41
N ALA A 309 -27.12 -13.11 13.36
CA ALA A 309 -26.98 -12.52 14.68
C ALA A 309 -26.16 -11.21 14.61
N SER A 310 -26.51 -10.22 15.44
CA SER A 310 -25.87 -8.90 15.45
C SER A 310 -24.33 -8.94 15.64
N LYS A 311 -23.83 -9.89 16.41
CA LYS A 311 -22.39 -10.12 16.62
C LYS A 311 -21.66 -10.53 15.34
N ASP A 312 -22.37 -11.13 14.40
CA ASP A 312 -21.83 -11.73 13.19
C ASP A 312 -21.90 -10.75 11.98
N LEU A 313 -22.76 -9.73 12.05
CA LEU A 313 -22.94 -8.74 10.96
C LEU A 313 -21.63 -8.03 10.53
N PRO A 314 -20.70 -7.63 11.43
CA PRO A 314 -19.45 -7.01 11.01
C PRO A 314 -18.57 -7.91 10.16
N HIS A 315 -18.74 -9.23 10.26
CA HIS A 315 -17.87 -10.23 9.67
C HIS A 315 -18.40 -10.86 8.37
N VAL A 316 -19.65 -10.60 7.97
CA VAL A 316 -20.30 -11.28 6.82
C VAL A 316 -19.61 -11.08 5.49
N PHE A 317 -18.82 -10.01 5.33
CA PHE A 317 -18.02 -9.72 4.14
C PHE A 317 -16.57 -10.19 4.26
N GLU A 318 -16.16 -10.74 5.43
CA GLU A 318 -14.84 -11.34 5.60
C GLU A 318 -14.74 -12.66 4.82
N ARG A 319 -13.54 -12.99 4.40
CA ARG A 319 -13.26 -14.21 3.64
C ARG A 319 -13.51 -15.44 4.48
N PHE A 320 -14.11 -16.47 3.86
CA PHE A 320 -14.40 -17.78 4.48
C PHE A 320 -15.28 -17.71 5.72
N TRP A 321 -15.79 -16.52 6.03
CA TRP A 321 -16.63 -16.35 7.20
C TRP A 321 -17.98 -17.09 7.01
N ARG A 322 -18.40 -17.82 8.04
CA ARG A 322 -19.66 -18.56 8.07
C ARG A 322 -20.16 -18.62 9.50
N THR A 323 -21.47 -18.48 9.69
CA THR A 323 -22.10 -18.69 11.01
C THR A 323 -21.95 -20.13 11.46
N ASP A 324 -21.91 -20.39 12.77
CA ASP A 324 -21.80 -21.75 13.31
C ASP A 324 -22.94 -22.67 12.84
N GLN A 325 -24.16 -22.14 12.68
CA GLN A 325 -25.29 -22.86 12.11
C GLN A 325 -25.14 -23.19 10.61
N SER A 326 -24.38 -22.40 9.86
CA SER A 326 -24.12 -22.65 8.44
C SER A 326 -22.90 -23.55 8.18
N ARG A 327 -22.14 -23.91 9.24
CA ARG A 327 -21.03 -24.88 9.18
C ARG A 327 -21.51 -26.33 9.02
N ASP A 328 -22.80 -26.59 9.22
CA ASP A 328 -23.37 -27.91 8.92
C ASP A 328 -23.07 -28.26 7.45
N ARG A 329 -22.46 -29.45 7.29
CA ARG A 329 -21.81 -29.95 6.06
C ARG A 329 -22.71 -29.99 4.81
N HIS A 330 -24.00 -29.71 4.94
CA HIS A 330 -24.97 -29.77 3.86
C HIS A 330 -25.20 -28.45 3.11
N SER A 331 -24.80 -27.31 3.64
CA SER A 331 -25.13 -26.01 3.05
C SER A 331 -24.23 -25.53 1.89
N GLY A 332 -23.12 -26.19 1.58
CA GLY A 332 -22.35 -26.09 0.32
C GLY A 332 -21.77 -24.70 -0.06
N GLY A 333 -21.75 -23.68 0.82
CA GLY A 333 -21.17 -22.37 0.54
C GLY A 333 -19.66 -22.33 0.73
N THR A 334 -18.94 -21.56 -0.10
CA THR A 334 -17.49 -21.36 -0.02
C THR A 334 -17.09 -20.33 1.04
N GLY A 335 -18.01 -19.44 1.46
CA GLY A 335 -17.70 -18.32 2.35
C GLY A 335 -16.95 -17.16 1.67
N ILE A 336 -16.75 -17.23 0.35
CA ILE A 336 -16.03 -16.21 -0.43
C ILE A 336 -17.01 -15.31 -1.19
N GLY A 337 -18.21 -15.81 -1.50
CA GLY A 337 -19.15 -15.14 -2.37
C GLY A 337 -19.50 -13.71 -1.93
N LEU A 338 -19.79 -13.46 -0.64
CA LEU A 338 -20.09 -12.12 -0.15
C LEU A 338 -18.86 -11.19 -0.18
N THR A 339 -17.65 -11.73 0.03
CA THR A 339 -16.40 -10.97 -0.11
C THR A 339 -16.20 -10.54 -1.56
N ILE A 340 -16.43 -11.44 -2.53
CA ILE A 340 -16.38 -11.09 -3.96
C ILE A 340 -17.46 -10.05 -4.27
N THR A 341 -18.67 -10.23 -3.80
CA THR A 341 -19.79 -9.28 -3.99
C THR A 341 -19.41 -7.89 -3.50
N HIS A 342 -18.88 -7.78 -2.28
CA HIS A 342 -18.43 -6.51 -1.71
C HIS A 342 -17.37 -5.84 -2.61
N ARG A 343 -16.38 -6.61 -3.05
CA ARG A 343 -15.33 -6.10 -3.91
C ARG A 343 -15.81 -5.67 -5.30
N LEU A 344 -16.72 -6.43 -5.90
CA LEU A 344 -17.31 -6.09 -7.20
C LEU A 344 -18.15 -4.82 -7.15
N VAL A 345 -18.86 -4.60 -6.05
CA VAL A 345 -19.63 -3.36 -5.83
C VAL A 345 -18.68 -2.17 -5.67
N GLU A 346 -17.62 -2.29 -4.87
CA GLU A 346 -16.59 -1.24 -4.71
C GLU A 346 -15.92 -0.87 -6.03
N LEU A 347 -15.52 -1.87 -6.83
CA LEU A 347 -14.86 -1.65 -8.11
C LEU A 347 -15.77 -0.93 -9.13
N GLN A 348 -17.09 -0.96 -8.94
CA GLN A 348 -18.07 -0.22 -9.73
C GLN A 348 -18.46 1.13 -9.09
N GLY A 349 -17.73 1.59 -8.06
CA GLY A 349 -18.01 2.87 -7.38
C GLY A 349 -19.22 2.85 -6.45
N GLY A 350 -19.75 1.65 -6.13
CA GLY A 350 -20.86 1.43 -5.21
C GLY A 350 -20.43 1.13 -3.78
N GLN A 351 -21.40 0.89 -2.93
CA GLN A 351 -21.26 0.33 -1.57
C GLN A 351 -22.35 -0.67 -1.30
N ILE A 352 -22.04 -1.72 -0.53
CA ILE A 352 -23.00 -2.73 -0.09
C ILE A 352 -23.21 -2.63 1.42
N HIS A 353 -24.44 -2.86 1.86
CA HIS A 353 -24.85 -2.86 3.27
C HIS A 353 -25.65 -4.10 3.57
N VAL A 354 -25.65 -4.53 4.82
CA VAL A 354 -26.45 -5.63 5.35
C VAL A 354 -27.20 -5.18 6.59
N GLU A 355 -28.48 -5.53 6.66
CA GLU A 355 -29.32 -5.41 7.85
C GLU A 355 -29.97 -6.78 8.05
N SER A 356 -29.91 -7.30 9.27
CA SER A 356 -30.48 -8.62 9.55
C SER A 356 -30.82 -8.77 11.03
N GLU A 357 -31.87 -9.57 11.28
CA GLU A 357 -32.27 -9.97 12.62
C GLU A 357 -32.49 -11.50 12.63
N LEU A 358 -31.91 -12.16 13.63
CA LEU A 358 -31.95 -13.60 13.76
C LEU A 358 -33.42 -14.08 13.92
N GLY A 359 -33.85 -15.01 13.06
CA GLY A 359 -35.23 -15.54 13.02
C GLY A 359 -36.21 -14.68 12.24
N VAL A 360 -35.83 -13.52 11.73
CA VAL A 360 -36.69 -12.62 10.93
C VAL A 360 -36.30 -12.61 9.45
N GLY A 361 -34.97 -12.53 9.17
CA GLY A 361 -34.42 -12.52 7.81
C GLY A 361 -33.31 -11.52 7.63
N SER A 362 -32.88 -11.32 6.36
CA SER A 362 -31.78 -10.42 6.01
C SER A 362 -32.15 -9.53 4.84
N THR A 363 -31.51 -8.36 4.80
CA THR A 363 -31.57 -7.41 3.69
C THR A 363 -30.17 -7.05 3.29
N PHE A 364 -29.74 -7.49 2.12
CA PHE A 364 -28.51 -7.04 1.49
C PHE A 364 -28.86 -6.00 0.44
N ARG A 365 -28.32 -4.79 0.58
CA ARG A 365 -28.56 -3.70 -0.37
C ARG A 365 -27.26 -3.08 -0.84
N PHE A 366 -27.18 -2.76 -2.11
CA PHE A 366 -26.06 -2.04 -2.68
C PHE A 366 -26.54 -0.95 -3.63
N PHE A 367 -25.69 0.01 -3.91
CA PHE A 367 -25.99 1.01 -4.92
C PHE A 367 -24.93 1.04 -6.03
N LEU A 368 -25.37 1.50 -7.20
CA LEU A 368 -24.53 1.86 -8.33
C LEU A 368 -24.78 3.32 -8.71
N PRO A 369 -23.74 4.07 -9.16
CA PRO A 369 -23.90 5.44 -9.58
C PRO A 369 -24.73 5.51 -10.87
N LEU A 370 -25.61 6.54 -10.99
CA LEU A 370 -26.31 6.82 -12.23
C LEU A 370 -25.35 7.29 -13.31
N ALA A 371 -25.70 7.03 -14.59
CA ALA A 371 -24.92 7.40 -15.75
C ALA A 371 -25.02 8.90 -16.09
#